data_d9826ce5d5596108ce86b65954f20c80
#
_entry.id   d9826ce5d5596108ce86b65954f20c80
#
_cell.length_a   1.000
_cell.length_b   1.000
_cell.length_c   1.000
_cell.angle_alpha   90.00
_cell.angle_beta   90.00
_cell.angle_gamma   90.00
#
_symmetry.space_group_name_H-M   'P 1'
#
loop_
_entity.id
_entity.type
_entity.pdbx_description
1 polymer ?
#
loop_
_entity_poly.entity_id
_entity_poly.type
_entity_poly.pdbx_seq_one_letter_code
_entity_poly.pdbx_strand_id
1 'polypeptide(L)'
;FIDSTHTVKPGSEVNLIILEVLSRLAKGVYVHFHDIYFPYDYKRALMSDGLFFSNESVLLHAFLIGNAHYVIRTSLSMLHYAVPSEFEKLLSGYKPQENDFGLRSGNIEGRHFPSSLYIQKIL
;
A
#
# COMPACT_ATOMS: atom_id res chain seq x y z
N PHE A 1 -11.32 -3.70 3.85
CA PHE A 1 -10.04 -4.34 3.56
C PHE A 1 -10.01 -4.78 2.10
N ILE A 2 -8.94 -4.43 1.40
CA ILE A 2 -8.72 -4.74 -0.01
C ILE A 2 -7.38 -5.47 -0.13
N ASP A 3 -7.45 -6.67 -0.67
CA ASP A 3 -6.31 -7.52 -1.05
C ASP A 3 -6.66 -8.09 -2.43
N SER A 4 -6.13 -7.48 -3.47
CA SER A 4 -6.56 -7.65 -4.86
C SER A 4 -5.52 -8.44 -5.68
N THR A 5 -5.75 -8.59 -6.97
CA THR A 5 -4.72 -9.09 -7.90
C THR A 5 -3.61 -8.07 -8.17
N HIS A 6 -3.73 -6.86 -7.68
CA HIS A 6 -2.83 -5.71 -7.90
C HIS A 6 -2.60 -5.36 -9.38
N THR A 7 -3.47 -5.83 -10.28
CA THR A 7 -3.29 -5.67 -11.73
C THR A 7 -4.39 -4.82 -12.34
N VAL A 8 -4.02 -3.66 -12.84
CA VAL A 8 -4.88 -2.76 -13.61
C VAL A 8 -5.00 -3.29 -15.03
N LYS A 9 -6.19 -3.75 -15.38
CA LYS A 9 -6.54 -4.22 -16.75
C LYS A 9 -8.05 -4.12 -16.96
N PRO A 10 -8.54 -4.09 -18.20
CA PRO A 10 -9.98 -4.11 -18.47
C PRO A 10 -10.69 -5.26 -17.74
N GLY A 11 -11.73 -4.93 -16.98
CA GLY A 11 -12.52 -5.90 -16.22
C GLY A 11 -11.88 -6.42 -14.93
N SER A 12 -10.75 -5.85 -14.48
CA SER A 12 -10.18 -6.24 -13.18
C SER A 12 -10.97 -5.64 -12.02
N GLU A 13 -10.93 -6.34 -10.89
CA GLU A 13 -11.49 -5.84 -9.62
C GLU A 13 -10.79 -4.58 -9.15
N VAL A 14 -9.49 -4.40 -9.44
CA VAL A 14 -8.74 -3.19 -9.13
C VAL A 14 -9.39 -1.96 -9.75
N ASN A 15 -9.74 -2.06 -11.05
CA ASN A 15 -10.45 -0.96 -11.73
C ASN A 15 -11.81 -0.69 -11.10
N LEU A 16 -12.59 -1.75 -10.83
CA LEU A 16 -13.90 -1.63 -10.20
C LEU A 16 -13.80 -0.95 -8.83
N ILE A 17 -12.84 -1.39 -8.00
CA ILE A 17 -12.66 -0.85 -6.65
C ILE A 17 -12.28 0.62 -6.71
N ILE A 18 -11.24 0.98 -7.46
CA ILE A 18 -10.69 2.34 -7.43
C ILE A 18 -11.61 3.33 -8.16
N LEU A 19 -12.13 2.96 -9.34
CA LEU A 19 -12.89 3.88 -10.17
C LEU A 19 -14.38 3.97 -9.80
N GLU A 20 -14.97 2.88 -9.29
CA GLU A 20 -16.40 2.82 -9.03
C GLU A 20 -16.73 2.76 -7.53
N VAL A 21 -16.10 1.86 -6.77
CA VAL A 21 -16.45 1.64 -5.37
C VAL A 21 -16.01 2.83 -4.51
N LEU A 22 -14.75 3.25 -4.62
CA LEU A 22 -14.24 4.36 -3.80
C LEU A 22 -15.06 5.63 -3.99
N SER A 23 -15.45 5.96 -5.22
CA SER A 23 -16.25 7.16 -5.50
C SER A 23 -17.57 7.19 -4.76
N ARG A 24 -18.16 6.02 -4.46
CA ARG A 24 -19.50 5.82 -3.86
C ARG A 24 -19.48 5.59 -2.36
N LEU A 25 -18.31 5.45 -1.74
CA LEU A 25 -18.24 5.26 -0.29
C LEU A 25 -18.79 6.46 0.46
N ALA A 26 -19.40 6.19 1.61
CA ALA A 26 -19.88 7.24 2.50
C ALA A 26 -18.71 7.97 3.17
N LYS A 27 -18.92 9.23 3.52
CA LYS A 27 -17.99 10.00 4.36
C LYS A 27 -17.71 9.26 5.67
N GLY A 28 -16.46 9.28 6.09
CA GLY A 28 -15.97 8.63 7.31
C GLY A 28 -15.43 7.21 7.11
N VAL A 29 -15.74 6.57 5.98
CA VAL A 29 -15.26 5.20 5.71
C VAL A 29 -13.75 5.18 5.59
N TYR A 30 -13.12 4.25 6.34
CA TYR A 30 -11.72 3.89 6.19
C TYR A 30 -11.55 2.75 5.19
N VAL A 31 -10.56 2.85 4.35
CA VAL A 31 -10.18 1.80 3.39
C VAL A 31 -8.74 1.40 3.67
N HIS A 32 -8.53 0.10 3.85
CA HIS A 32 -7.22 -0.50 4.02
C HIS A 32 -6.85 -1.26 2.74
N PHE A 33 -5.78 -0.83 2.09
CA PHE A 33 -5.15 -1.53 0.97
C PHE A 33 -3.96 -2.34 1.47
N HIS A 34 -3.93 -3.62 1.13
CA HIS A 34 -2.77 -4.49 1.28
C HIS A 34 -1.84 -4.32 0.08
N ASP A 35 -0.55 -4.55 0.28
CA ASP A 35 0.50 -4.47 -0.74
C ASP A 35 0.58 -3.13 -1.52
N ILE A 36 0.26 -2.02 -0.85
CA ILE A 36 0.54 -0.67 -1.32
C ILE A 36 1.63 -0.04 -0.44
N TYR A 37 2.74 0.32 -1.05
CA TYR A 37 3.98 0.73 -0.38
C TYR A 37 4.19 2.24 -0.34
N PHE A 38 3.18 3.06 -0.52
CA PHE A 38 3.33 4.52 -0.57
C PHE A 38 4.19 5.08 0.58
N PRO A 39 5.06 6.07 0.27
CA PRO A 39 5.32 6.71 -1.01
C PRO A 39 6.26 5.92 -1.95
N TYR A 40 6.59 4.70 -1.62
CA TYR A 40 7.51 3.85 -2.38
C TYR A 40 6.76 3.02 -3.43
N ASP A 41 7.50 2.51 -4.39
CA ASP A 41 6.97 1.62 -5.42
C ASP A 41 7.06 0.14 -4.99
N TYR A 42 6.56 -0.76 -5.82
CA TYR A 42 6.67 -2.21 -5.61
C TYR A 42 8.12 -2.67 -5.57
N LYS A 43 8.37 -3.71 -4.77
CA LYS A 43 9.70 -4.35 -4.68
C LYS A 43 10.13 -4.88 -6.04
N ARG A 44 11.37 -4.62 -6.43
CA ARG A 44 11.93 -5.11 -7.71
C ARG A 44 11.88 -6.63 -7.84
N ALA A 45 12.07 -7.36 -6.74
CA ALA A 45 11.98 -8.80 -6.71
C ALA A 45 10.60 -9.34 -7.16
N LEU A 46 9.52 -8.60 -6.97
CA LEU A 46 8.21 -9.00 -7.48
C LEU A 46 8.20 -9.08 -9.01
N MET A 47 8.90 -8.16 -9.66
CA MET A 47 8.99 -8.14 -11.13
C MET A 47 10.07 -9.09 -11.67
N SER A 48 11.26 -9.12 -11.06
CA SER A 48 12.38 -9.92 -11.56
C SER A 48 12.23 -11.41 -11.30
N ASP A 49 11.76 -11.77 -10.11
CA ASP A 49 11.79 -13.14 -9.64
C ASP A 49 10.41 -13.80 -9.74
N GLY A 50 9.35 -13.05 -9.41
CA GLY A 50 7.98 -13.53 -9.43
C GLY A 50 7.22 -13.28 -10.74
N LEU A 51 7.73 -12.40 -11.61
CA LEU A 51 7.05 -11.93 -12.83
C LEU A 51 5.65 -11.34 -12.53
N PHE A 52 5.46 -10.78 -11.35
CA PHE A 52 4.24 -10.07 -10.97
C PHE A 52 4.31 -8.62 -11.43
N PHE A 53 3.47 -8.27 -12.38
CA PHE A 53 3.38 -6.91 -12.95
C PHE A 53 2.31 -6.10 -12.22
N SER A 54 2.46 -5.98 -10.90
CA SER A 54 1.56 -5.17 -10.07
C SER A 54 1.64 -3.69 -10.45
N ASN A 55 0.49 -3.08 -10.69
CA ASN A 55 0.38 -1.66 -11.09
C ASN A 55 -0.81 -0.95 -10.42
N GLU A 56 -1.44 -1.56 -9.42
CA GLU A 56 -2.54 -0.96 -8.66
C GLU A 56 -2.12 0.36 -8.01
N SER A 57 -0.89 0.43 -7.46
CA SER A 57 -0.38 1.63 -6.81
C SER A 57 -0.36 2.85 -7.75
N VAL A 58 -0.11 2.65 -9.04
CA VAL A 58 -0.12 3.72 -10.04
C VAL A 58 -1.52 4.28 -10.23
N LEU A 59 -2.54 3.41 -10.36
CA LEU A 59 -3.92 3.84 -10.50
C LEU A 59 -4.43 4.50 -9.22
N LEU A 60 -4.12 3.93 -8.06
CA LEU A 60 -4.48 4.51 -6.76
C LEU A 60 -3.80 5.86 -6.54
N HIS A 61 -2.55 6.01 -6.91
CA HIS A 61 -1.84 7.30 -6.85
C HIS A 61 -2.52 8.34 -7.74
N ALA A 62 -2.80 7.98 -8.99
CA ALA A 62 -3.52 8.88 -9.91
C ALA A 62 -4.90 9.27 -9.37
N PHE A 63 -5.63 8.34 -8.74
CA PHE A 63 -6.91 8.61 -8.10
C PHE A 63 -6.78 9.60 -6.93
N LEU A 64 -5.72 9.52 -6.14
CA LEU A 64 -5.50 10.38 -4.98
C LEU A 64 -4.95 11.77 -5.33
N ILE A 65 -4.27 11.93 -6.47
CA ILE A 65 -3.74 13.24 -6.91
C ILE A 65 -4.90 14.22 -7.13
N GLY A 66 -4.90 15.30 -6.37
CA GLY A 66 -5.92 16.34 -6.48
C GLY A 66 -7.32 15.93 -5.98
N ASN A 67 -7.49 14.76 -5.40
CA ASN A 67 -8.77 14.28 -4.90
C ASN A 67 -9.01 14.74 -3.46
N ALA A 68 -9.73 15.86 -3.30
CA ALA A 68 -10.05 16.42 -1.99
C ALA A 68 -11.04 15.57 -1.16
N HIS A 69 -11.61 14.51 -1.72
CA HIS A 69 -12.54 13.64 -1.00
C HIS A 69 -11.84 12.58 -0.13
N TYR A 70 -10.55 12.39 -0.34
CA TYR A 70 -9.76 11.37 0.36
C TYR A 70 -8.52 11.95 1.02
N VAL A 71 -8.15 11.34 2.14
CA VAL A 71 -6.88 11.62 2.84
C VAL A 71 -6.18 10.31 3.16
N ILE A 72 -4.86 10.29 2.99
CA ILE A 72 -4.03 9.19 3.48
C ILE A 72 -3.91 9.37 5.00
N ARG A 73 -4.36 8.38 5.77
CA ARG A 73 -4.28 8.37 7.23
C ARG A 73 -2.98 7.78 7.72
N THR A 74 -2.54 6.70 7.07
CA THR A 74 -1.24 6.13 7.38
C THR A 74 -0.74 5.26 6.23
N SER A 75 0.58 5.23 6.07
CA SER A 75 1.29 4.26 5.25
C SER A 75 2.28 3.55 6.15
N LEU A 76 2.12 2.24 6.30
CA LEU A 76 3.01 1.47 7.17
C LEU A 76 4.43 1.41 6.61
N SER A 77 4.59 1.40 5.30
CA SER A 77 5.90 1.47 4.64
C SER A 77 6.64 2.77 4.96
N MET A 78 5.91 3.89 4.99
CA MET A 78 6.52 5.17 5.38
C MET A 78 6.91 5.18 6.87
N LEU A 79 6.05 4.66 7.76
CA LEU A 79 6.33 4.58 9.20
C LEU A 79 7.54 3.71 9.49
N HIS A 80 7.72 2.60 8.75
CA HIS A 80 8.87 1.73 8.85
C HIS A 80 10.20 2.48 8.72
N TYR A 81 10.28 3.47 7.82
CA TYR A 81 11.51 4.27 7.64
C TYR A 81 11.56 5.51 8.52
N ALA A 82 10.42 6.17 8.72
CA ALA A 82 10.38 7.45 9.40
C ALA A 82 10.50 7.31 10.93
N VAL A 83 9.88 6.27 11.50
CA VAL A 83 9.78 6.09 12.96
C VAL A 83 9.88 4.61 13.37
N PRO A 84 10.94 3.89 12.98
CA PRO A 84 11.05 2.44 13.19
C PRO A 84 10.90 2.03 14.65
N SER A 85 11.55 2.74 15.56
CA SER A 85 11.52 2.44 17.00
C SER A 85 10.13 2.61 17.62
N GLU A 86 9.37 3.59 17.19
CA GLU A 86 7.99 3.78 17.66
C GLU A 86 7.08 2.71 17.07
N PHE A 87 7.33 2.34 15.83
CA PHE A 87 6.56 1.31 15.15
C PHE A 87 6.77 -0.09 15.78
N GLU A 88 8.00 -0.40 16.19
CA GLU A 88 8.31 -1.62 16.96
C GLU A 88 7.57 -1.69 18.29
N LYS A 89 7.42 -0.56 18.98
CA LYS A 89 6.68 -0.49 20.26
C LYS A 89 5.18 -0.73 20.06
N LEU A 90 4.62 -0.30 18.94
CA LEU A 90 3.20 -0.43 18.63
C LEU A 90 2.83 -1.83 18.17
N LEU A 91 3.70 -2.50 17.44
CA LEU A 91 3.45 -3.81 16.84
C LEU A 91 4.31 -4.88 17.53
N SER A 92 3.73 -5.56 18.49
CA SER A 92 4.41 -6.67 19.18
C SER A 92 4.91 -7.72 18.21
N GLY A 93 6.22 -8.03 18.29
CA GLY A 93 6.87 -9.00 17.41
C GLY A 93 7.32 -8.47 16.07
N TYR A 94 7.04 -7.19 15.76
CA TYR A 94 7.58 -6.57 14.55
C TYR A 94 9.10 -6.44 14.64
N LYS A 95 9.79 -6.95 13.63
CA LYS A 95 11.25 -6.86 13.50
C LYS A 95 11.56 -6.24 12.15
N PRO A 96 11.92 -4.96 12.10
CA PRO A 96 12.13 -4.26 10.84
C PRO A 96 13.22 -4.91 10.01
N GLN A 97 12.98 -4.99 8.71
CA GLN A 97 14.00 -5.32 7.73
C GLN A 97 14.92 -4.10 7.61
N GLU A 98 16.22 -4.29 7.80
CA GLU A 98 17.18 -3.20 7.74
C GLU A 98 17.62 -2.90 6.31
N ASN A 99 17.83 -1.61 6.02
CA ASN A 99 18.76 -1.07 5.01
C ASN A 99 18.58 -1.33 3.53
N ASP A 100 17.39 -1.67 3.01
CA ASP A 100 17.29 -1.74 1.55
C ASP A 100 16.19 -0.90 0.92
N PHE A 101 15.58 -0.03 1.70
CA PHE A 101 14.39 0.73 1.30
C PHE A 101 13.24 -0.15 0.79
N GLY A 102 13.19 -1.42 1.21
CA GLY A 102 12.14 -2.38 0.87
C GLY A 102 12.02 -2.73 -0.62
N LEU A 103 12.73 -2.01 -1.47
CA LEU A 103 12.54 -1.99 -2.91
C LEU A 103 13.53 -2.88 -3.67
N ARG A 104 14.62 -3.31 -3.04
CA ARG A 104 15.75 -3.97 -3.72
C ARG A 104 15.87 -5.44 -3.44
N SER A 105 15.53 -5.89 -2.24
CA SER A 105 15.61 -7.28 -1.88
C SER A 105 14.22 -7.88 -1.64
N GLY A 106 14.13 -9.18 -1.73
CA GLY A 106 12.97 -9.95 -1.30
C GLY A 106 12.78 -9.89 0.21
N ASN A 107 11.81 -10.63 0.71
CA ASN A 107 11.60 -10.77 2.14
C ASN A 107 12.79 -11.49 2.79
N ILE A 108 13.30 -10.92 3.89
CA ILE A 108 14.31 -11.56 4.72
C ILE A 108 13.59 -12.39 5.78
N GLU A 109 13.95 -13.65 5.93
CA GLU A 109 13.34 -14.53 6.91
C GLU A 109 13.44 -13.94 8.33
N GLY A 110 12.32 -13.95 9.05
CA GLY A 110 12.22 -13.40 10.40
C GLY A 110 12.29 -11.88 10.50
N ARG A 111 12.23 -11.17 9.36
CA ARG A 111 12.17 -9.71 9.29
C ARG A 111 10.89 -9.27 8.56
N HIS A 112 10.47 -8.04 8.82
CA HIS A 112 9.21 -7.50 8.32
C HIS A 112 9.43 -6.20 7.55
N PHE A 113 8.71 -6.08 6.43
CA PHE A 113 8.51 -4.82 5.73
C PHE A 113 7.02 -4.65 5.46
N PRO A 114 6.37 -3.69 6.12
CA PRO A 114 4.92 -3.56 6.04
C PRO A 114 4.49 -2.94 4.72
N SER A 115 3.36 -3.41 4.19
CA SER A 115 2.84 -3.07 2.87
C SER A 115 1.38 -2.62 2.92
N SER A 116 1.00 -1.87 3.93
CA SER A 116 -0.39 -1.44 4.10
C SER A 116 -0.54 0.07 4.01
N LEU A 117 -1.55 0.50 3.26
CA LEU A 117 -1.99 1.89 3.15
C LEU A 117 -3.41 2.03 3.68
N TYR A 118 -3.63 3.03 4.51
CA TYR A 118 -4.96 3.40 5.02
C TYR A 118 -5.35 4.77 4.49
N ILE A 119 -6.48 4.83 3.81
CA ILE A 119 -7.09 6.10 3.39
C ILE A 119 -8.47 6.26 4.03
N GLN A 120 -8.97 7.50 4.08
CA GLN A 120 -10.30 7.77 4.58
C GLN A 120 -11.04 8.71 3.64
N LYS A 121 -12.32 8.40 3.37
CA LYS A 121 -13.26 9.31 2.74
C LYS A 121 -13.62 10.43 3.71
N ILE A 122 -13.38 11.69 3.34
CA ILE A 122 -13.59 12.85 4.21
C ILE A 122 -14.67 13.82 3.70
N LEU A 123 -15.08 13.72 2.44
CA LEU A 123 -16.16 14.51 1.83
C LEU A 123 -17.19 13.62 1.13
#